data_537c2265b338905eeed8d346e3285452
#
_entry.id   537c2265b338905eeed8d346e3285452
#
_cell.length_a   1.000
_cell.length_b   1.000
_cell.length_c   1.000
_cell.angle_alpha   90.00
_cell.angle_beta   90.00
_cell.angle_gamma   90.00
#
_symmetry.space_group_name_H-M   'P 1'
#
loop_
_entity.id
_entity.type
_entity.pdbx_description
1 polymer ?
#
loop_
_entity_poly.entity_id
_entity_poly.type
_entity_poly.pdbx_seq_one_letter_code
_entity_poly.pdbx_strand_id
1 'polypeptide(L)'
;LIGVNLNTSPVLDLRVKGASNIIGDRSFSKDPKIVSKIGDYCINFFHKNKIGTVIKHIPGHGLASVDSHNFTPLINKDNKYLTKNDFKSFKNKKTLFAMTAHIIFKKIDEKNPVTHSKKLIKLIRNKIGFKNILISDDLSMKSLKGNLKENAIKAFNAGCNLVLHCNGN
;
A
#
# COMPACT_ATOMS: atom_id res chain seq x y z
N LEU A 1 -16.01 6.76 24.31
CA LEU A 1 -15.53 5.88 23.24
C LEU A 1 -16.26 6.23 21.94
N ILE A 2 -15.50 6.52 20.87
CA ILE A 2 -16.05 6.98 19.58
C ILE A 2 -16.47 5.83 18.64
N GLY A 3 -16.44 4.56 19.12
CA GLY A 3 -16.90 3.39 18.38
C GLY A 3 -16.00 2.93 17.22
N VAL A 4 -14.75 3.45 17.09
CA VAL A 4 -13.80 3.02 16.07
C VAL A 4 -13.34 1.58 16.34
N ASN A 5 -13.45 0.70 15.35
CA ASN A 5 -13.03 -0.69 15.41
C ASN A 5 -11.99 -1.09 14.33
N LEU A 6 -11.66 -0.17 13.42
CA LEU A 6 -10.64 -0.35 12.39
C LEU A 6 -9.77 0.92 12.28
N ASN A 7 -8.46 0.74 12.30
CA ASN A 7 -7.47 1.81 12.10
C ASN A 7 -6.70 1.57 10.80
N THR A 8 -6.66 2.58 9.92
CA THR A 8 -5.88 2.54 8.67
C THR A 8 -4.38 2.78 8.89
N SER A 9 -3.81 2.08 9.87
CA SER A 9 -2.41 2.08 10.30
C SER A 9 -1.98 0.64 10.59
N PRO A 10 -0.67 0.31 10.63
CA PRO A 10 0.50 1.17 10.44
C PRO A 10 0.87 1.42 8.97
N VAL A 11 1.62 2.53 8.74
CA VAL A 11 2.33 2.79 7.49
C VAL A 11 3.63 2.00 7.49
N LEU A 12 3.81 1.10 6.51
CA LEU A 12 5.00 0.25 6.40
C LEU A 12 5.94 0.66 5.26
N ASP A 13 5.69 1.84 4.68
CA ASP A 13 6.53 2.45 3.65
C ASP A 13 7.86 2.91 4.26
N LEU A 14 8.94 2.79 3.48
CA LEU A 14 10.27 3.19 3.91
C LEU A 14 10.47 4.71 3.76
N ARG A 15 11.28 5.31 4.65
CA ARG A 15 11.74 6.70 4.49
C ARG A 15 12.96 6.72 3.58
N VAL A 16 12.77 7.08 2.32
CA VAL A 16 13.85 7.13 1.32
C VAL A 16 14.27 8.58 1.09
N LYS A 17 15.59 8.85 1.21
CA LYS A 17 16.14 10.18 0.94
C LYS A 17 15.89 10.58 -0.54
N GLY A 18 15.37 11.78 -0.77
CA GLY A 18 15.06 12.29 -2.11
C GLY A 18 13.73 11.83 -2.68
N ALA A 19 12.95 11.01 -1.96
CA ALA A 19 11.56 10.72 -2.30
C ALA A 19 10.62 11.89 -1.93
N SER A 20 9.41 11.85 -2.46
CA SER A 20 8.35 12.80 -2.09
C SER A 20 8.08 12.76 -0.59
N ASN A 21 7.77 13.91 0.00
CA ASN A 21 7.46 14.01 1.44
C ASN A 21 6.07 13.49 1.80
N ILE A 22 5.35 12.88 0.85
CA ILE A 22 4.00 12.36 1.09
C ILE A 22 3.94 11.29 2.17
N ILE A 23 4.93 10.40 2.22
CA ILE A 23 5.09 9.46 3.34
C ILE A 23 5.76 10.17 4.52
N GLY A 24 6.87 10.87 4.28
CA GLY A 24 7.52 11.75 5.23
C GLY A 24 7.65 11.14 6.62
N ASP A 25 7.18 11.86 7.61
CA ASP A 25 7.25 11.49 9.04
C ASP A 25 6.27 10.36 9.44
N ARG A 26 5.41 9.91 8.52
CA ARG A 26 4.59 8.70 8.74
C ARG A 26 5.41 7.42 8.67
N SER A 27 6.60 7.45 8.05
CA SER A 27 7.50 6.30 7.99
C SER A 27 8.34 6.17 9.26
N PHE A 28 8.44 4.96 9.79
CA PHE A 28 9.21 4.66 10.99
C PHE A 28 10.72 4.69 10.75
N SER A 29 11.19 4.30 9.56
CA SER A 29 12.63 4.19 9.25
C SER A 29 12.89 4.00 7.75
N LYS A 30 14.17 4.18 7.36
CA LYS A 30 14.69 3.72 6.06
C LYS A 30 15.04 2.22 6.03
N ASP A 31 15.19 1.58 7.19
CA ASP A 31 15.52 0.15 7.29
C ASP A 31 14.22 -0.68 7.31
N PRO A 32 14.02 -1.59 6.30
CA PRO A 32 12.84 -2.42 6.24
C PRO A 32 12.67 -3.40 7.40
N LYS A 33 13.77 -3.77 8.10
CA LYS A 33 13.68 -4.63 9.29
C LYS A 33 13.09 -3.86 10.46
N ILE A 34 13.52 -2.60 10.65
CA ILE A 34 13.01 -1.72 11.71
C ILE A 34 11.54 -1.43 11.45
N VAL A 35 11.17 -1.02 10.21
CA VAL A 35 9.78 -0.76 9.84
C VAL A 35 8.91 -1.99 10.06
N SER A 36 9.39 -3.16 9.64
CA SER A 36 8.69 -4.43 9.85
C SER A 36 8.43 -4.71 11.33
N LYS A 37 9.46 -4.56 12.18
CA LYS A 37 9.38 -4.82 13.64
C LYS A 37 8.40 -3.86 14.33
N ILE A 38 8.52 -2.55 14.05
CA ILE A 38 7.61 -1.54 14.63
C ILE A 38 6.18 -1.79 14.14
N GLY A 39 6.00 -2.11 12.85
CA GLY A 39 4.70 -2.47 12.29
C GLY A 39 4.05 -3.65 13.02
N ASP A 40 4.82 -4.69 13.35
CA ASP A 40 4.30 -5.84 14.12
C ASP A 40 3.89 -5.42 15.54
N TYR A 41 4.64 -4.53 16.20
CA TYR A 41 4.22 -3.97 17.51
C TYR A 41 2.92 -3.19 17.41
N CYS A 42 2.76 -2.33 16.40
CA CYS A 42 1.53 -1.56 16.20
C CYS A 42 0.34 -2.49 15.96
N ILE A 43 0.48 -3.48 15.06
CA ILE A 43 -0.56 -4.45 14.76
C ILE A 43 -1.00 -5.19 16.03
N ASN A 44 -0.04 -5.72 16.78
CA ASN A 44 -0.31 -6.46 18.00
C ASN A 44 -0.98 -5.58 19.08
N PHE A 45 -0.54 -4.32 19.22
CA PHE A 45 -1.14 -3.38 20.16
C PHE A 45 -2.62 -3.12 19.86
N PHE A 46 -2.93 -2.80 18.60
CA PHE A 46 -4.31 -2.53 18.18
C PHE A 46 -5.19 -3.79 18.32
N HIS A 47 -4.68 -4.95 17.89
CA HIS A 47 -5.43 -6.22 17.99
C HIS A 47 -5.73 -6.61 19.45
N LYS A 48 -4.79 -6.42 20.38
CA LYS A 48 -5.04 -6.62 21.83
C LYS A 48 -6.17 -5.74 22.35
N ASN A 49 -6.35 -4.56 21.75
CA ASN A 49 -7.41 -3.62 22.09
C ASN A 49 -8.67 -3.79 21.21
N LYS A 50 -8.81 -4.92 20.49
CA LYS A 50 -9.95 -5.25 19.61
C LYS A 50 -10.16 -4.26 18.47
N ILE A 51 -9.08 -3.61 17.99
CA ILE A 51 -9.09 -2.69 16.87
C ILE A 51 -8.38 -3.37 15.70
N GLY A 52 -9.04 -3.52 14.57
CA GLY A 52 -8.46 -4.01 13.33
C GLY A 52 -7.43 -3.02 12.76
N THR A 53 -6.50 -3.53 11.96
CA THR A 53 -5.44 -2.71 11.33
C THR A 53 -5.42 -2.89 9.82
N VAL A 54 -5.09 -1.81 9.10
CA VAL A 54 -4.84 -1.82 7.65
C VAL A 54 -3.40 -1.41 7.42
N ILE A 55 -2.53 -2.34 7.03
CA ILE A 55 -1.15 -2.00 6.65
C ILE A 55 -1.13 -1.30 5.30
N LYS A 56 -0.27 -0.29 5.13
CA LYS A 56 -0.24 0.51 3.90
C LYS A 56 1.14 1.10 3.61
N HIS A 57 1.42 1.38 2.34
CA HIS A 57 0.67 1.15 1.11
C HIS A 57 1.34 0.02 0.33
N ILE A 58 0.77 -1.17 0.39
CA ILE A 58 1.40 -2.37 -0.19
C ILE A 58 1.49 -2.26 -1.72
N PRO A 59 2.63 -2.62 -2.35
CA PRO A 59 3.83 -3.27 -1.81
C PRO A 59 4.94 -2.31 -1.35
N GLY A 60 4.70 -1.00 -1.25
CA GLY A 60 5.62 0.04 -0.79
C GLY A 60 5.51 1.33 -1.59
N HIS A 61 5.39 2.46 -0.90
CA HIS A 61 5.24 3.81 -1.45
C HIS A 61 6.51 4.67 -1.26
N GLY A 62 7.49 4.19 -0.48
CA GLY A 62 8.62 4.99 -0.01
C GLY A 62 9.54 5.54 -1.09
N LEU A 63 9.57 4.94 -2.29
CA LEU A 63 10.38 5.39 -3.44
C LEU A 63 9.67 6.41 -4.35
N ALA A 64 8.41 6.76 -4.07
CA ALA A 64 7.67 7.71 -4.90
C ALA A 64 8.31 9.10 -4.88
N SER A 65 8.65 9.63 -6.05
CA SER A 65 9.24 10.96 -6.21
C SER A 65 8.20 12.08 -6.29
N VAL A 66 6.93 11.73 -6.50
CA VAL A 66 5.79 12.66 -6.60
C VAL A 66 4.66 12.22 -5.69
N ASP A 67 3.78 13.17 -5.38
CA ASP A 67 2.59 12.93 -4.57
C ASP A 67 1.53 12.16 -5.35
N SER A 68 1.14 10.98 -4.87
CA SER A 68 0.10 10.13 -5.47
C SER A 68 -1.31 10.73 -5.39
N HIS A 69 -1.56 11.75 -4.57
CA HIS A 69 -2.83 12.48 -4.62
C HIS A 69 -2.99 13.28 -5.92
N ASN A 70 -1.89 13.73 -6.52
CA ASN A 70 -1.90 14.60 -7.68
C ASN A 70 -1.42 13.93 -8.97
N PHE A 71 -0.48 13.00 -8.87
CA PHE A 71 0.17 12.35 -10.01
C PHE A 71 0.34 10.86 -9.77
N THR A 72 0.47 10.06 -10.84
CA THR A 72 0.80 8.64 -10.70
C THR A 72 2.32 8.49 -10.56
N PRO A 73 2.86 8.13 -9.37
CA PRO A 73 4.29 7.96 -9.21
C PRO A 73 4.80 6.78 -10.04
N LEU A 74 6.01 6.93 -10.59
CA LEU A 74 6.70 5.91 -11.38
C LEU A 74 7.96 5.45 -10.65
N ILE A 75 8.05 4.17 -10.31
CA ILE A 75 9.23 3.57 -9.70
C ILE A 75 9.96 2.71 -10.72
N ASN A 76 11.22 3.08 -11.02
CA ASN A 76 12.08 2.37 -11.97
C ASN A 76 13.18 1.56 -11.25
N LYS A 77 12.81 0.75 -10.27
CA LYS A 77 13.70 -0.20 -9.59
C LYS A 77 13.37 -1.63 -10.03
N ASP A 78 14.41 -2.48 -10.07
CA ASP A 78 14.21 -3.90 -10.39
C ASP A 78 13.55 -4.67 -9.24
N ASN A 79 13.02 -5.85 -9.56
CA ASN A 79 12.32 -6.69 -8.58
C ASN A 79 13.24 -7.19 -7.46
N LYS A 80 14.54 -7.38 -7.72
CA LYS A 80 15.52 -7.82 -6.71
C LYS A 80 15.72 -6.75 -5.65
N TYR A 81 15.87 -5.47 -6.08
CA TYR A 81 15.94 -4.34 -5.17
C TYR A 81 14.66 -4.19 -4.33
N LEU A 82 13.50 -4.17 -4.99
CA LEU A 82 12.21 -4.00 -4.33
C LEU A 82 11.93 -5.11 -3.29
N THR A 83 12.28 -6.35 -3.62
CA THR A 83 12.11 -7.49 -2.71
C THR A 83 12.99 -7.40 -1.47
N LYS A 84 14.19 -6.83 -1.59
CA LYS A 84 15.13 -6.65 -0.47
C LYS A 84 14.78 -5.45 0.42
N ASN A 85 14.08 -4.46 -0.13
CA ASN A 85 13.77 -3.19 0.51
C ASN A 85 12.26 -3.04 0.74
N ASP A 86 11.56 -2.38 -0.17
CA ASP A 86 10.16 -1.94 0.01
C ASP A 86 9.21 -3.11 0.33
N PHE A 87 9.29 -4.22 -0.41
CA PHE A 87 8.39 -5.36 -0.20
C PHE A 87 8.66 -6.09 1.12
N LYS A 88 9.87 -5.96 1.68
CA LYS A 88 10.29 -6.69 2.87
C LYS A 88 9.53 -6.26 4.11
N SER A 89 9.21 -4.98 4.25
CA SER A 89 8.46 -4.46 5.41
C SER A 89 7.02 -5.02 5.50
N PHE A 90 6.46 -5.48 4.37
CA PHE A 90 5.10 -6.03 4.30
C PHE A 90 5.02 -7.56 4.47
N LYS A 91 6.15 -8.27 4.49
CA LYS A 91 6.14 -9.73 4.61
C LYS A 91 5.68 -10.20 5.99
N ASN A 92 4.94 -11.32 6.00
CA ASN A 92 4.53 -12.05 7.21
C ASN A 92 3.72 -11.21 8.22
N LYS A 93 2.96 -10.22 7.76
CA LYS A 93 2.13 -9.38 8.62
C LYS A 93 0.84 -10.09 9.02
N LYS A 94 0.58 -10.16 10.32
CA LYS A 94 -0.62 -10.79 10.90
C LYS A 94 -1.75 -9.76 11.04
N THR A 95 -2.28 -9.30 9.91
CA THR A 95 -3.42 -8.38 9.84
C THR A 95 -4.40 -8.85 8.79
N LEU A 96 -5.68 -8.47 8.94
CA LEU A 96 -6.74 -8.85 8.00
C LEU A 96 -6.72 -7.99 6.73
N PHE A 97 -6.29 -6.73 6.83
CA PHE A 97 -6.41 -5.78 5.75
C PHE A 97 -5.06 -5.21 5.32
N ALA A 98 -4.88 -5.01 4.01
CA ALA A 98 -3.79 -4.21 3.44
C ALA A 98 -4.33 -3.29 2.35
N MET A 99 -3.85 -2.05 2.32
CA MET A 99 -4.22 -1.03 1.33
C MET A 99 -3.17 -0.96 0.23
N THR A 100 -3.61 -1.01 -1.03
CA THR A 100 -2.71 -0.97 -2.19
C THR A 100 -2.23 0.46 -2.49
N ALA A 101 -1.00 0.59 -2.99
CA ALA A 101 -0.45 1.87 -3.45
C ALA A 101 -0.97 2.24 -4.86
N HIS A 102 -1.21 3.53 -5.13
CA HIS A 102 -1.48 4.03 -6.48
C HIS A 102 -0.17 4.39 -7.20
N ILE A 103 0.70 3.40 -7.42
CA ILE A 103 2.05 3.55 -7.97
C ILE A 103 2.26 2.57 -9.11
N ILE A 104 3.01 3.00 -10.13
CA ILE A 104 3.47 2.15 -11.23
C ILE A 104 4.90 1.68 -10.95
N PHE A 105 5.11 0.37 -10.86
CA PHE A 105 6.43 -0.25 -10.82
C PHE A 105 6.85 -0.66 -12.23
N LYS A 106 7.57 0.23 -12.92
CA LYS A 106 7.87 0.17 -14.35
C LYS A 106 8.45 -1.17 -14.83
N LYS A 107 9.33 -1.77 -14.02
CA LYS A 107 9.98 -3.06 -14.34
C LYS A 107 9.09 -4.28 -14.10
N ILE A 108 7.87 -4.12 -13.54
CA ILE A 108 6.93 -5.22 -13.26
C ILE A 108 5.65 -5.07 -14.10
N ASP A 109 5.04 -3.89 -14.06
CA ASP A 109 3.92 -3.50 -14.90
C ASP A 109 4.08 -2.02 -15.30
N GLU A 110 4.40 -1.78 -16.56
CA GLU A 110 4.73 -0.45 -17.06
C GLU A 110 3.51 0.46 -17.18
N LYS A 111 2.31 -0.12 -17.31
CA LYS A 111 1.10 0.61 -17.67
C LYS A 111 0.17 0.86 -16.49
N ASN A 112 0.11 -0.08 -15.56
CA ASN A 112 -0.93 -0.07 -14.54
C ASN A 112 -0.35 0.22 -13.14
N PRO A 113 -0.98 1.11 -12.35
CA PRO A 113 -0.68 1.23 -10.93
C PRO A 113 -1.03 -0.08 -10.21
N VAL A 114 -0.44 -0.30 -9.03
CA VAL A 114 -0.63 -1.54 -8.25
C VAL A 114 -2.10 -1.91 -8.14
N THR A 115 -2.95 -0.96 -7.78
CA THR A 115 -4.40 -1.15 -7.60
C THR A 115 -5.10 -1.74 -8.84
N HIS A 116 -4.59 -1.45 -10.06
CA HIS A 116 -5.15 -1.93 -11.33
C HIS A 116 -4.32 -3.02 -12.01
N SER A 117 -3.24 -3.48 -11.37
CA SER A 117 -2.29 -4.42 -11.97
C SER A 117 -2.49 -5.85 -11.47
N LYS A 118 -3.03 -6.74 -12.29
CA LYS A 118 -3.08 -8.19 -12.02
C LYS A 118 -1.69 -8.76 -11.69
N LYS A 119 -0.62 -8.28 -12.36
CA LYS A 119 0.75 -8.73 -12.14
C LYS A 119 1.23 -8.38 -10.73
N LEU A 120 1.00 -7.14 -10.30
CA LEU A 120 1.41 -6.66 -8.98
C LEU A 120 0.57 -7.25 -7.86
N ILE A 121 -0.75 -7.40 -8.04
CA ILE A 121 -1.60 -8.10 -7.08
C ILE A 121 -1.16 -9.57 -6.94
N LYS A 122 -0.87 -10.28 -8.04
CA LYS A 122 -0.32 -11.64 -7.98
C LYS A 122 1.03 -11.69 -7.25
N LEU A 123 1.89 -10.69 -7.43
CA LEU A 123 3.15 -10.57 -6.70
C LEU A 123 2.90 -10.38 -5.19
N ILE A 124 1.97 -9.49 -4.80
CA ILE A 124 1.57 -9.28 -3.40
C ILE A 124 1.11 -10.60 -2.79
N ARG A 125 0.23 -11.34 -3.49
CA ARG A 125 -0.30 -12.62 -3.04
C ARG A 125 0.77 -13.71 -2.88
N ASN A 126 1.70 -13.81 -3.85
CA ASN A 126 2.61 -14.95 -3.96
C ASN A 126 4.02 -14.69 -3.42
N LYS A 127 4.56 -13.47 -3.58
CA LYS A 127 5.95 -13.14 -3.19
C LYS A 127 6.03 -12.41 -1.85
N ILE A 128 5.11 -11.51 -1.58
CA ILE A 128 4.99 -10.87 -0.26
C ILE A 128 4.24 -11.81 0.70
N GLY A 129 3.31 -12.61 0.16
CA GLY A 129 2.58 -13.63 0.91
C GLY A 129 1.32 -13.10 1.60
N PHE A 130 0.85 -11.89 1.26
CA PHE A 130 -0.38 -11.35 1.85
C PHE A 130 -1.62 -11.98 1.18
N LYS A 131 -2.32 -12.86 1.90
CA LYS A 131 -3.47 -13.63 1.38
C LYS A 131 -4.84 -13.07 1.78
N ASN A 132 -4.87 -12.15 2.76
CA ASN A 132 -6.09 -11.58 3.33
C ASN A 132 -6.69 -10.47 2.45
N ILE A 133 -7.52 -9.61 2.98
CA ILE A 133 -8.32 -8.63 2.25
C ILE A 133 -7.43 -7.48 1.75
N LEU A 134 -7.38 -7.29 0.43
CA LEU A 134 -6.78 -6.13 -0.20
C LEU A 134 -7.84 -5.06 -0.45
N ILE A 135 -7.59 -3.86 0.05
CA ILE A 135 -8.41 -2.66 -0.16
C ILE A 135 -7.64 -1.74 -1.10
N SER A 136 -8.31 -1.07 -2.05
CA SER A 136 -7.66 0.02 -2.79
C SER A 136 -7.32 1.18 -1.84
N ASP A 137 -6.35 2.02 -2.19
CA ASP A 137 -6.36 3.41 -1.71
C ASP A 137 -7.54 4.16 -2.31
N ASP A 138 -7.77 5.41 -1.92
CA ASP A 138 -8.92 6.20 -2.38
C ASP A 138 -8.98 6.30 -3.91
N LEU A 139 -10.06 5.78 -4.49
CA LEU A 139 -10.26 5.78 -5.93
C LEU A 139 -10.46 7.16 -6.55
N SER A 140 -10.71 8.20 -5.75
CA SER A 140 -10.83 9.58 -6.21
C SER A 140 -9.49 10.30 -6.38
N MET A 141 -8.37 9.69 -5.95
CA MET A 141 -7.03 10.26 -6.12
C MET A 141 -6.67 10.43 -7.60
N LYS A 142 -6.09 11.58 -7.96
CA LYS A 142 -5.72 11.91 -9.36
C LYS A 142 -4.63 11.01 -9.95
N SER A 143 -3.98 10.19 -9.12
CA SER A 143 -3.07 9.14 -9.59
C SER A 143 -3.75 8.04 -10.39
N LEU A 144 -5.06 7.89 -10.26
CA LEU A 144 -5.86 6.99 -11.10
C LEU A 144 -6.55 7.79 -12.21
N LYS A 145 -6.40 7.30 -13.45
CA LYS A 145 -7.10 7.84 -14.61
C LYS A 145 -8.45 7.15 -14.76
N GLY A 146 -9.49 7.90 -15.02
CA GLY A 146 -10.86 7.41 -15.20
C GLY A 146 -11.80 7.85 -14.07
N ASN A 147 -13.09 7.57 -14.24
CA ASN A 147 -14.10 7.84 -13.23
C ASN A 147 -14.12 6.76 -12.12
N LEU A 148 -14.86 7.00 -11.04
CA LEU A 148 -14.93 6.08 -9.89
C LEU A 148 -15.38 4.66 -10.29
N LYS A 149 -16.39 4.54 -11.16
CA LYS A 149 -16.92 3.25 -11.63
C LYS A 149 -15.84 2.46 -12.38
N GLU A 150 -15.16 3.10 -13.33
CA GLU A 150 -14.07 2.48 -14.09
C GLU A 150 -12.92 2.04 -13.19
N ASN A 151 -12.51 2.91 -12.25
CA ASN A 151 -11.43 2.62 -11.30
C ASN A 151 -11.81 1.44 -10.39
N ALA A 152 -13.05 1.38 -9.91
CA ALA A 152 -13.56 0.26 -9.11
C ALA A 152 -13.53 -1.05 -9.88
N ILE A 153 -14.04 -1.07 -11.12
CA ILE A 153 -14.04 -2.26 -11.99
C ILE A 153 -12.59 -2.73 -12.24
N LYS A 154 -11.66 -1.81 -12.54
CA LYS A 154 -10.24 -2.15 -12.75
C LYS A 154 -9.60 -2.72 -11.49
N ALA A 155 -9.89 -2.17 -10.31
CA ALA A 155 -9.37 -2.65 -9.04
C ALA A 155 -9.87 -4.07 -8.72
N PHE A 156 -11.15 -4.34 -8.85
CA PHE A 156 -11.71 -5.69 -8.68
C PHE A 156 -11.16 -6.68 -9.70
N ASN A 157 -11.08 -6.30 -10.97
CA ASN A 157 -10.50 -7.14 -12.02
C ASN A 157 -9.01 -7.43 -11.80
N ALA A 158 -8.28 -6.54 -11.12
CA ALA A 158 -6.90 -6.75 -10.74
C ALA A 158 -6.75 -7.73 -9.55
N GLY A 159 -7.79 -7.84 -8.69
CA GLY A 159 -7.83 -8.76 -7.54
C GLY A 159 -7.88 -8.07 -6.18
N CYS A 160 -8.25 -6.77 -6.12
CA CYS A 160 -8.67 -6.14 -4.87
C CYS A 160 -10.00 -6.74 -4.40
N ASN A 161 -10.17 -6.87 -3.08
CA ASN A 161 -11.39 -7.40 -2.46
C ASN A 161 -12.38 -6.28 -2.11
N LEU A 162 -11.86 -5.10 -1.80
CA LEU A 162 -12.62 -3.91 -1.46
C LEU A 162 -12.05 -2.70 -2.20
N VAL A 163 -12.86 -1.69 -2.40
CA VAL A 163 -12.45 -0.39 -2.90
C VAL A 163 -12.84 0.69 -1.91
N LEU A 164 -12.00 1.74 -1.82
CA LEU A 164 -12.19 2.86 -0.90
C LEU A 164 -12.53 4.12 -1.70
N HIS A 165 -13.50 4.87 -1.21
CA HIS A 165 -13.81 6.23 -1.64
C HIS A 165 -13.94 7.13 -0.42
N CYS A 166 -13.11 8.18 -0.32
CA CYS A 166 -13.02 9.04 0.87
C CYS A 166 -13.79 10.36 0.73
N ASN A 167 -14.15 10.74 -0.49
CA ASN A 167 -14.91 11.96 -0.75
C ASN A 167 -16.39 11.60 -0.87
N GLY A 168 -17.19 11.96 0.13
CA GLY A 168 -18.64 11.80 0.07
C GLY A 168 -19.23 12.59 -1.11
N ASN A 169 -20.30 12.07 -1.69
CA ASN A 169 -21.12 12.78 -2.69
C ASN A 169 -22.24 13.51 -1.98
#